data_e4a68daeb1d79dc29168c87acc2b5e0b
#
_entry.id   e4a68daeb1d79dc29168c87acc2b5e0b
#
_cell.length_a   1.000
_cell.length_b   1.000
_cell.length_c   1.000
_cell.angle_alpha   90.00
_cell.angle_beta   90.00
_cell.angle_gamma   90.00
#
_symmetry.space_group_name_H-M   'P 1'
#
loop_
_entity.id
_entity.type
_entity.pdbx_description
1 polymer ?
#
loop_
_entity_poly.entity_id
_entity_poly.type
_entity_poly.pdbx_seq_one_letter_code
_entity_poly.pdbx_strand_id
1 'polypeptide(L)'
;IVACGTSYHAGVVARYFIEQLCRVPCRVEIASEFRYRDPVVPSNSLFVSISQSGETADTLAALRLARKAGFLSTLAICNVPESSLVRESELTLLT
;
A
#
# COMPACT_ATOMS: atom_id res chain seq x y z
N ILE A 1 -0.69 1.74 4.72
CA ILE A 1 -0.15 0.51 4.11
C ILE A 1 -1.29 -0.43 3.81
N VAL A 2 -1.34 -0.98 2.60
CA VAL A 2 -2.37 -1.94 2.18
C VAL A 2 -1.70 -3.17 1.58
N ALA A 3 -2.08 -4.34 2.04
CA ALA A 3 -1.47 -5.60 1.60
C ALA A 3 -2.38 -6.80 1.92
N CYS A 4 -1.99 -7.97 1.44
CA CYS A 4 -2.66 -9.25 1.74
C CYS A 4 -1.67 -10.26 2.30
N GLY A 5 -2.18 -11.23 3.06
CA GLY A 5 -1.41 -12.37 3.53
C GLY A 5 -0.18 -11.99 4.36
N THR A 6 0.95 -12.63 4.08
CA THR A 6 2.20 -12.35 4.81
C THR A 6 2.70 -10.93 4.60
N SER A 7 2.43 -10.33 3.46
CA SER A 7 2.76 -8.93 3.20
C SER A 7 1.99 -7.98 4.12
N TYR A 8 0.75 -8.33 4.45
CA TYR A 8 -0.03 -7.57 5.44
C TYR A 8 0.65 -7.62 6.81
N HIS A 9 1.13 -8.78 7.25
CA HIS A 9 1.83 -8.90 8.52
C HIS A 9 3.13 -8.08 8.53
N ALA A 10 3.86 -8.05 7.43
CA ALA A 10 5.03 -7.20 7.28
C ALA A 10 4.64 -5.71 7.44
N GLY A 11 3.50 -5.32 6.88
CA GLY A 11 2.97 -3.97 7.03
C GLY A 11 2.65 -3.63 8.49
N VAL A 12 2.07 -4.57 9.23
CA VAL A 12 1.76 -4.37 10.65
C VAL A 12 3.04 -4.11 11.47
N VAL A 13 4.10 -4.85 11.19
CA VAL A 13 5.40 -4.61 11.84
C VAL A 13 5.97 -3.26 11.42
N ALA A 14 5.93 -2.94 10.13
CA ALA A 14 6.44 -1.67 9.61
C ALA A 14 5.75 -0.45 10.26
N ARG A 15 4.46 -0.56 10.55
CA ARG A 15 3.69 0.49 11.22
C ARG A 15 4.36 0.96 12.50
N TYR A 16 4.79 0.02 13.35
CA TYR A 16 5.44 0.37 14.61
C TYR A 16 6.72 1.15 14.38
N PHE A 17 7.53 0.73 13.43
CA PHE A 17 8.77 1.43 13.08
C PHE A 17 8.51 2.82 12.51
N ILE A 18 7.54 2.93 11.62
CA ILE A 18 7.18 4.22 11.01
C ILE A 18 6.71 5.21 12.08
N GLU A 19 5.83 4.77 12.96
CA GLU A 19 5.30 5.64 13.99
C GLU A 19 6.37 6.00 15.03
N GLN A 20 7.23 5.04 15.38
CA GLN A 20 8.26 5.27 16.39
C GLN A 20 9.42 6.11 15.87
N LEU A 21 9.91 5.83 14.67
CA LEU A 21 11.10 6.48 14.12
C LEU A 21 10.78 7.74 13.33
N CYS A 22 9.71 7.73 12.54
CA CYS A 22 9.33 8.85 11.68
C CYS A 22 8.34 9.79 12.34
N ARG A 23 7.66 9.35 13.38
CA ARG A 23 6.61 10.11 14.09
C ARG A 23 5.46 10.50 13.15
N VAL A 24 5.15 9.61 12.22
CA VAL A 24 4.07 9.77 11.25
C VAL A 24 2.99 8.74 11.56
N PRO A 25 1.71 9.14 11.67
CA PRO A 25 0.62 8.17 11.83
C PRO A 25 0.60 7.19 10.68
N CYS A 26 0.42 5.91 10.98
CA CYS A 26 0.41 4.86 9.98
C CYS A 26 -0.76 3.91 10.20
N ARG A 27 -1.57 3.69 9.16
CA ARG A 27 -2.64 2.70 9.16
C ARG A 27 -2.22 1.53 8.29
N VAL A 28 -2.61 0.33 8.69
CA VAL A 28 -2.37 -0.88 7.92
C VAL A 28 -3.72 -1.57 7.72
N GLU A 29 -4.05 -1.86 6.46
CA GLU A 29 -5.32 -2.51 6.12
C GLU A 29 -5.11 -3.68 5.19
N ILE A 30 -6.01 -4.66 5.30
CA ILE A 30 -6.06 -5.78 4.37
C ILE A 30 -6.65 -5.27 3.06
N ALA A 31 -5.99 -5.56 1.94
CA ALA A 31 -6.39 -5.06 0.63
C ALA A 31 -7.82 -5.48 0.24
N SER A 32 -8.23 -6.72 0.61
CA SER A 32 -9.58 -7.19 0.34
C SER A 32 -10.66 -6.40 1.06
N GLU A 33 -10.34 -5.79 2.19
CA GLU A 33 -11.28 -4.91 2.89
C GLU A 33 -11.22 -3.49 2.35
N PHE A 34 -10.02 -2.97 2.13
CA PHE A 34 -9.82 -1.62 1.63
C PHE A 34 -10.55 -1.39 0.30
N ARG A 35 -10.48 -2.36 -0.62
CA ARG A 35 -11.06 -2.21 -1.95
C ARG A 35 -12.59 -2.07 -1.96
N TYR A 36 -13.26 -2.53 -0.91
CA TYR A 36 -14.72 -2.55 -0.85
C TYR A 36 -15.32 -1.51 0.07
N ARG A 37 -14.52 -0.72 0.74
CA ARG A 37 -15.02 0.37 1.56
C ARG A 37 -14.69 1.72 0.92
N ASP A 38 -15.33 2.76 1.41
CA ASP A 38 -15.07 4.14 1.01
C ASP A 38 -14.16 4.77 2.06
N PRO A 39 -12.82 4.71 1.91
CA PRO A 39 -11.91 5.12 2.96
C PRO A 39 -11.87 6.64 3.12
N VAL A 40 -11.77 7.08 4.37
CA VAL A 40 -11.46 8.47 4.69
C VAL A 40 -9.94 8.64 4.60
N VAL A 41 -9.50 9.48 3.67
CA VAL A 41 -8.07 9.71 3.43
C VAL A 41 -7.66 11.02 4.09
N PRO A 42 -6.81 10.97 5.15
CA PRO A 42 -6.28 12.19 5.75
C PRO A 42 -5.46 12.99 4.74
N SER A 43 -5.45 14.31 4.87
CA SER A 43 -4.63 15.20 4.02
C SER A 43 -3.16 14.77 4.10
N ASN A 44 -2.46 14.89 2.97
CA ASN A 44 -1.03 14.61 2.87
C ASN A 44 -0.68 13.14 3.21
N SER A 45 -1.54 12.22 2.82
CA SER A 45 -1.32 10.78 3.04
C SER A 45 -0.63 10.14 1.85
N LEU A 46 0.31 9.25 2.12
CA LEU A 46 0.95 8.39 1.14
C LEU A 46 0.29 7.02 1.18
N PHE A 47 -0.07 6.50 0.03
CA PHE A 47 -0.54 5.12 -0.09
C PHE A 47 0.64 4.19 -0.36
N VAL A 48 0.82 3.17 0.48
CA VAL A 48 1.90 2.19 0.33
C VAL A 48 1.29 0.81 0.15
N SER A 49 1.62 0.14 -0.94
CA SER A 49 1.24 -1.26 -1.16
C SER A 49 2.47 -2.16 -1.03
N ILE A 50 2.28 -3.32 -0.42
CA ILE A 50 3.33 -4.33 -0.27
C ILE A 50 2.85 -5.61 -0.93
N SER A 51 3.64 -6.14 -1.86
CA SER A 51 3.31 -7.40 -2.54
C SER A 51 4.59 -8.07 -3.03
N GLN A 52 4.63 -9.38 -2.91
CA GLN A 52 5.75 -10.15 -3.47
C GLN A 52 5.63 -10.24 -4.99
N SER A 53 4.49 -10.71 -5.49
CA SER A 53 4.28 -10.88 -6.94
C SER A 53 3.97 -9.58 -7.67
N GLY A 54 3.34 -8.63 -6.99
CA GLY A 54 2.82 -7.43 -7.62
C GLY A 54 1.61 -7.67 -8.52
N GLU A 55 1.00 -8.87 -8.43
CA GLU A 55 -0.15 -9.25 -9.24
C GLU A 55 -1.37 -9.69 -8.41
N THR A 56 -1.34 -9.51 -7.10
CA THR A 56 -2.47 -9.86 -6.24
C THR A 56 -3.67 -8.99 -6.57
N ALA A 57 -4.80 -9.63 -6.94
CA ALA A 57 -5.98 -8.93 -7.43
C ALA A 57 -6.51 -7.87 -6.45
N ASP A 58 -6.60 -8.22 -5.17
CA ASP A 58 -7.11 -7.29 -4.16
C ASP A 58 -6.18 -6.08 -3.97
N THR A 59 -4.87 -6.30 -4.00
CA THR A 59 -3.89 -5.22 -3.85
C THR A 59 -3.92 -4.29 -5.06
N LEU A 60 -4.05 -4.83 -6.28
CA LEU A 60 -4.20 -4.02 -7.48
C LEU A 60 -5.49 -3.20 -7.45
N ALA A 61 -6.60 -3.80 -7.03
CA ALA A 61 -7.86 -3.09 -6.92
C ALA A 61 -7.78 -1.97 -5.88
N ALA A 62 -7.10 -2.23 -4.75
CA ALA A 62 -6.88 -1.22 -3.72
C ALA A 62 -6.04 -0.05 -4.24
N LEU A 63 -4.98 -0.33 -5.00
CA LEU A 63 -4.16 0.70 -5.63
C LEU A 63 -4.99 1.58 -6.57
N ARG A 64 -5.81 0.95 -7.41
CA ARG A 64 -6.65 1.68 -8.37
C ARG A 64 -7.67 2.56 -7.67
N LEU A 65 -8.24 2.09 -6.57
CA LEU A 65 -9.11 2.90 -5.74
C LEU A 65 -8.33 4.08 -5.12
N ALA A 66 -7.14 3.82 -4.59
CA ALA A 66 -6.32 4.84 -3.95
C ALA A 66 -5.93 5.97 -4.92
N ARG A 67 -5.67 5.63 -6.19
CA ARG A 67 -5.33 6.63 -7.21
C ARG A 67 -6.43 7.66 -7.43
N LYS A 68 -7.66 7.34 -7.05
CA LYS A 68 -8.83 8.22 -7.19
C LYS A 68 -9.26 8.84 -5.86
N ALA A 69 -8.64 8.45 -4.75
CA ALA A 69 -9.13 8.76 -3.42
C ALA A 69 -8.45 9.97 -2.76
N GLY A 70 -7.50 10.62 -3.43
CA GLY A 70 -6.90 11.85 -2.91
C GLY A 70 -5.60 11.66 -2.14
N PHE A 71 -4.92 10.52 -2.29
CA PHE A 71 -3.58 10.36 -1.75
C PHE A 71 -2.57 11.23 -2.51
N LEU A 72 -1.52 11.69 -1.81
CA LEU A 72 -0.44 12.47 -2.42
C LEU A 72 0.27 11.70 -3.52
N SER A 73 0.54 10.42 -3.27
CA SER A 73 1.24 9.55 -4.19
C SER A 73 1.02 8.09 -3.79
N THR A 74 1.45 7.18 -4.66
CA THR A 74 1.39 5.74 -4.43
C THR A 74 2.80 5.16 -4.50
N LEU A 75 3.14 4.33 -3.50
CA LEU A 75 4.43 3.65 -3.42
C LEU A 75 4.19 2.14 -3.41
N ALA A 76 4.83 1.42 -4.30
CA ALA A 76 4.84 -0.03 -4.29
C ALA A 76 6.16 -0.56 -3.70
N ILE A 77 6.05 -1.47 -2.75
CA ILE A 77 7.19 -2.26 -2.26
C ILE A 77 6.98 -3.68 -2.80
N CYS A 78 7.80 -4.08 -3.76
CA CYS A 78 7.56 -5.29 -4.54
C CYS A 78 8.86 -5.94 -5.02
N ASN A 79 8.83 -7.27 -5.21
CA ASN A 79 10.00 -8.01 -5.71
C ASN A 79 10.10 -7.99 -7.23
N VAL A 80 8.98 -7.83 -7.94
CA VAL A 80 8.92 -8.04 -9.39
C VAL A 80 8.89 -6.71 -10.13
N PRO A 81 9.99 -6.31 -10.80
CA PRO A 81 10.12 -4.98 -11.40
C PRO A 81 9.10 -4.66 -12.49
N GLU A 82 8.63 -5.68 -13.23
CA GLU A 82 7.73 -5.52 -14.36
C GLU A 82 6.26 -5.80 -14.00
N SER A 83 5.95 -5.97 -12.70
CA SER A 83 4.61 -6.32 -12.25
C SER A 83 3.63 -5.18 -12.48
N SER A 84 2.33 -5.51 -12.49
CA SER A 84 1.26 -4.53 -12.64
C SER A 84 1.28 -3.51 -11.50
N LEU A 85 1.55 -3.96 -10.27
CA LEU A 85 1.62 -3.06 -9.12
C LEU A 85 2.71 -2.00 -9.29
N VAL A 86 3.89 -2.41 -9.75
CA VAL A 86 5.01 -1.49 -10.02
C VAL A 86 4.65 -0.52 -11.14
N ARG A 87 4.12 -1.04 -12.24
CA ARG A 87 3.79 -0.20 -13.39
C ARG A 87 2.70 0.84 -13.10
N GLU A 88 1.77 0.51 -12.20
CA GLU A 88 0.64 1.39 -11.90
C GLU A 88 0.89 2.31 -10.70
N SER A 89 1.99 2.13 -9.98
CA SER A 89 2.38 2.98 -8.85
C SER A 89 3.31 4.11 -9.31
N GLU A 90 3.25 5.24 -8.65
CA GLU A 90 4.11 6.39 -8.98
C GLU A 90 5.54 6.17 -8.50
N LEU A 91 5.70 5.57 -7.33
CA LEU A 91 6.99 5.30 -6.71
C LEU A 91 7.14 3.79 -6.48
N THR A 92 8.37 3.31 -6.49
CA THR A 92 8.66 1.88 -6.32
C THR A 92 9.93 1.67 -5.49
N LEU A 93 9.84 0.74 -4.54
CA LEU A 93 11.00 0.14 -3.90
C LEU A 93 11.01 -1.35 -4.25
N LEU A 94 12.05 -1.77 -4.92
CA LEU A 94 12.24 -3.19 -5.27
C LEU A 94 13.00 -3.90 -4.16
N THR A 95 12.54 -5.06 -3.81
CA THR A 95 13.16 -5.88 -2.76
C THR A 95 13.89 -7.09 -3.32
#